data_e0859de4a3f17ab3001d604c4708d34d
#
_entry.id   e0859de4a3f17ab3001d604c4708d34d
#
_cell.length_a   1.000
_cell.length_b   1.000
_cell.length_c   1.000
_cell.angle_alpha   90.00
_cell.angle_beta   90.00
_cell.angle_gamma   90.00
#
_symmetry.space_group_name_H-M   'P 1'
#
loop_
_entity.id
_entity.type
_entity.pdbx_description
1 polymer ?
#
loop_
_entity_poly.entity_id
_entity_poly.type
_entity_poly.pdbx_seq_one_letter_code
_entity_poly.pdbx_strand_id
1 'polypeptide(L)'
;LIHVTLVLSFFNALSQVAVMASKNFLARSNGLLLGLVRGTFVVVGILIALSILGISIAPILTALGVGGLAVALAIKDTLENLFAGLYLLSEGALRVGDLIRLDSGQEGTIMDIGWRTTRIKTSNNNALLIPNSKLSQSMVTNFNLPEHKLGITVPLLLGVKTDLNQVEKVLLETVKKSTEDVTGIISYPEPTVLFQGLQADGNLLFNLNFSINDVKNQTHAVSEIRKRIFRAVLENQFPLPQTNPIGTRT
;
A
#
# COMPACT_ATOMS: atom_id res chain seq x y z
N LEU A 1 32.67 -37.82 35.57
CA LEU A 1 31.30 -38.31 35.46
C LEU A 1 30.30 -37.42 36.23
N ILE A 2 30.53 -37.11 37.50
CA ILE A 2 29.64 -36.28 38.32
C ILE A 2 29.38 -34.89 37.68
N HIS A 3 30.41 -34.22 37.17
CA HIS A 3 30.24 -32.91 36.50
C HIS A 3 29.39 -33.02 35.24
N VAL A 4 29.50 -34.08 34.47
CA VAL A 4 28.71 -34.30 33.24
C VAL A 4 27.22 -34.49 33.56
N THR A 5 26.92 -35.32 34.58
CA THR A 5 25.54 -35.55 35.00
C THR A 5 24.90 -34.31 35.58
N LEU A 6 25.65 -33.49 36.34
CA LEU A 6 25.16 -32.21 36.85
C LEU A 6 24.83 -31.21 35.73
N VAL A 7 25.71 -31.11 34.71
CA VAL A 7 25.46 -30.24 33.54
C VAL A 7 24.22 -30.67 32.77
N LEU A 8 24.10 -31.95 32.43
CA LEU A 8 22.95 -32.46 31.71
C LEU A 8 21.64 -32.27 32.50
N SER A 9 21.65 -32.50 33.81
CA SER A 9 20.52 -32.27 34.69
C SER A 9 20.13 -30.78 34.73
N PHE A 10 21.13 -29.89 34.83
CA PHE A 10 20.93 -28.44 34.83
C PHE A 10 20.25 -27.94 33.52
N PHE A 11 20.81 -28.35 32.38
CA PHE A 11 20.21 -27.93 31.07
C PHE A 11 18.85 -28.55 30.83
N ASN A 12 18.60 -29.78 31.31
CA ASN A 12 17.27 -30.38 31.26
C ASN A 12 16.28 -29.61 32.15
N ALA A 13 16.66 -29.23 33.36
CA ALA A 13 15.81 -28.40 34.25
C ALA A 13 15.56 -27.00 33.63
N LEU A 14 16.60 -26.38 33.09
CA LEU A 14 16.48 -25.08 32.40
C LEU A 14 15.54 -25.15 31.18
N SER A 15 15.61 -26.25 30.43
CA SER A 15 14.70 -26.48 29.30
C SER A 15 13.23 -26.60 29.77
N GLN A 16 12.98 -27.26 30.90
CA GLN A 16 11.63 -27.37 31.46
C GLN A 16 11.11 -26.02 31.94
N VAL A 17 11.93 -25.21 32.59
CA VAL A 17 11.57 -23.84 33.02
C VAL A 17 11.27 -22.96 31.80
N ALA A 18 12.12 -23.00 30.77
CA ALA A 18 11.90 -22.25 29.54
C ALA A 18 10.59 -22.66 28.85
N VAL A 19 10.27 -23.95 28.78
CA VAL A 19 9.02 -24.48 28.28
C VAL A 19 7.84 -24.05 29.16
N MET A 20 7.95 -24.02 30.48
CA MET A 20 6.89 -23.57 31.36
C MET A 20 6.63 -22.06 31.22
N ALA A 21 7.66 -21.24 31.14
CA ALA A 21 7.56 -19.80 30.96
C ALA A 21 6.93 -19.47 29.60
N SER A 22 7.26 -20.23 28.56
CA SER A 22 6.72 -20.00 27.21
C SER A 22 5.28 -20.49 27.04
N LYS A 23 4.78 -21.42 27.87
CA LYS A 23 3.39 -21.91 27.80
C LYS A 23 2.35 -20.80 27.94
N ASN A 24 2.59 -19.82 28.82
CA ASN A 24 1.68 -18.70 29.02
C ASN A 24 1.63 -17.73 27.83
N PHE A 25 2.72 -17.62 27.08
CA PHE A 25 2.82 -16.74 25.90
C PHE A 25 2.44 -17.47 24.61
N LEU A 26 2.62 -18.78 24.57
CA LEU A 26 2.44 -19.65 23.39
C LEU A 26 1.21 -20.58 23.56
N ALA A 27 0.21 -20.21 24.32
CA ALA A 27 -0.97 -21.04 24.64
C ALA A 27 -1.74 -21.59 23.40
N ARG A 28 -1.41 -21.11 22.21
CA ARG A 28 -1.92 -21.56 20.90
C ARG A 28 -0.86 -22.13 19.95
N SER A 29 0.40 -22.18 20.37
CA SER A 29 1.46 -22.67 19.48
C SER A 29 1.57 -24.19 19.54
N ASN A 30 1.61 -24.80 18.36
CA ASN A 30 1.85 -26.22 18.17
C ASN A 30 3.12 -26.65 18.91
N GLY A 31 3.13 -27.86 19.49
CA GLY A 31 4.26 -28.43 20.24
C GLY A 31 5.64 -28.40 19.57
N LEU A 32 5.69 -28.03 18.26
CA LEU A 32 6.91 -27.84 17.48
C LEU A 32 7.83 -26.75 18.05
N LEU A 33 7.30 -25.58 18.42
CA LEU A 33 8.13 -24.49 18.98
C LEU A 33 8.71 -24.86 20.34
N LEU A 34 7.91 -25.54 21.18
CA LEU A 34 8.38 -26.05 22.46
C LEU A 34 9.44 -27.14 22.28
N GLY A 35 9.26 -27.99 21.24
CA GLY A 35 10.23 -29.00 20.85
C GLY A 35 11.57 -28.41 20.41
N LEU A 36 11.53 -27.33 19.61
CA LEU A 36 12.75 -26.62 19.17
C LEU A 36 13.50 -25.97 20.35
N VAL A 37 12.78 -25.27 21.23
CA VAL A 37 13.40 -24.69 22.44
C VAL A 37 14.07 -25.77 23.28
N ARG A 38 13.35 -26.86 23.57
CA ARG A 38 13.92 -27.99 24.35
C ARG A 38 15.12 -28.63 23.65
N GLY A 39 15.03 -28.87 22.34
CA GLY A 39 16.11 -29.42 21.52
C GLY A 39 17.37 -28.57 21.59
N THR A 40 17.24 -27.24 21.50
CA THR A 40 18.39 -26.33 21.62
C THR A 40 19.10 -26.45 22.96
N PHE A 41 18.38 -26.47 24.09
CA PHE A 41 18.97 -26.64 25.41
C PHE A 41 19.66 -28.00 25.57
N VAL A 42 19.08 -29.07 25.02
CA VAL A 42 19.67 -30.41 25.05
C VAL A 42 20.98 -30.46 24.26
N VAL A 43 20.99 -29.89 23.06
CA VAL A 43 22.20 -29.83 22.21
C VAL A 43 23.31 -29.04 22.90
N VAL A 44 23.00 -27.86 23.48
CA VAL A 44 23.98 -27.06 24.24
C VAL A 44 24.51 -27.85 25.45
N GLY A 45 23.65 -28.55 26.21
CA GLY A 45 24.05 -29.38 27.33
C GLY A 45 25.00 -30.52 26.94
N ILE A 46 24.72 -31.18 25.80
CA ILE A 46 25.57 -32.23 25.24
C ILE A 46 26.96 -31.69 24.85
N LEU A 47 27.00 -30.52 24.17
CA LEU A 47 28.25 -29.89 23.75
C LEU A 47 29.14 -29.54 24.96
N ILE A 48 28.57 -29.01 26.03
CA ILE A 48 29.27 -28.68 27.26
C ILE A 48 29.77 -29.98 27.94
N ALA A 49 28.93 -31.01 27.99
CA ALA A 49 29.32 -32.31 28.56
C ALA A 49 30.51 -32.94 27.81
N LEU A 50 30.50 -32.91 26.47
CA LEU A 50 31.61 -33.39 25.63
C LEU A 50 32.89 -32.57 25.87
N SER A 51 32.77 -31.24 25.98
CA SER A 51 33.90 -30.37 26.29
C SER A 51 34.55 -30.70 27.65
N ILE A 52 33.77 -30.99 28.69
CA ILE A 52 34.25 -31.40 30.02
C ILE A 52 34.98 -32.76 29.96
N LEU A 53 34.54 -33.63 29.06
CA LEU A 53 35.23 -34.94 28.84
C LEU A 53 36.50 -34.79 28.00
N GLY A 54 36.89 -33.58 27.60
CA GLY A 54 38.10 -33.35 26.79
C GLY A 54 37.92 -33.70 25.30
N ILE A 55 36.69 -33.96 24.87
CA ILE A 55 36.38 -34.24 23.46
C ILE A 55 36.29 -32.91 22.70
N SER A 56 37.01 -32.79 21.59
CA SER A 56 36.98 -31.59 20.76
C SER A 56 35.60 -31.38 20.15
N ILE A 57 34.95 -30.29 20.52
CA ILE A 57 33.63 -29.88 19.96
C ILE A 57 33.74 -29.02 18.69
N ALA A 58 34.97 -28.67 18.28
CA ALA A 58 35.18 -27.80 17.13
C ALA A 58 34.54 -28.32 15.81
N PRO A 59 34.65 -29.62 15.46
CA PRO A 59 33.97 -30.13 14.26
C PRO A 59 32.46 -30.06 14.35
N ILE A 60 31.90 -30.28 15.55
CA ILE A 60 30.44 -30.21 15.76
C ILE A 60 29.96 -28.77 15.65
N LEU A 61 30.67 -27.80 16.24
CA LEU A 61 30.36 -26.38 16.12
C LEU A 61 30.44 -25.89 14.68
N THR A 62 31.43 -26.35 13.91
CA THR A 62 31.53 -26.04 12.48
C THR A 62 30.34 -26.58 11.71
N ALA A 63 29.94 -27.82 11.92
CA ALA A 63 28.77 -28.42 11.28
C ALA A 63 27.47 -27.69 11.66
N LEU A 64 27.30 -27.33 12.95
CA LEU A 64 26.16 -26.53 13.42
C LEU A 64 26.18 -25.12 12.83
N GLY A 65 27.34 -24.50 12.64
CA GLY A 65 27.48 -23.19 12.00
C GLY A 65 27.02 -23.23 10.55
N VAL A 66 27.45 -24.22 9.76
CA VAL A 66 27.00 -24.39 8.37
C VAL A 66 25.51 -24.73 8.31
N GLY A 67 25.03 -25.64 9.17
CA GLY A 67 23.61 -25.96 9.29
C GLY A 67 22.76 -24.75 9.69
N GLY A 68 23.25 -23.94 10.64
CA GLY A 68 22.62 -22.70 11.07
C GLY A 68 22.50 -21.67 9.95
N LEU A 69 23.55 -21.53 9.10
CA LEU A 69 23.51 -20.67 7.92
C LEU A 69 22.44 -21.14 6.91
N ALA A 70 22.37 -22.47 6.67
CA ALA A 70 21.34 -23.02 5.79
C ALA A 70 19.92 -22.74 6.30
N VAL A 71 19.68 -22.89 7.62
CA VAL A 71 18.40 -22.57 8.25
C VAL A 71 18.12 -21.06 8.15
N ALA A 72 19.10 -20.20 8.43
CA ALA A 72 18.94 -18.74 8.33
C ALA A 72 18.54 -18.30 6.91
N LEU A 73 19.16 -18.90 5.89
CA LEU A 73 18.79 -18.65 4.49
C LEU A 73 17.38 -19.15 4.17
N ALA A 74 16.97 -20.28 4.72
CA ALA A 74 15.63 -20.83 4.49
C ALA A 74 14.51 -19.97 5.11
N ILE A 75 14.76 -19.29 6.25
CA ILE A 75 13.75 -18.44 6.91
C ILE A 75 13.88 -16.95 6.57
N LYS A 76 14.88 -16.56 5.76
CA LYS A 76 15.16 -15.17 5.39
C LYS A 76 13.92 -14.41 4.95
N ASP A 77 13.19 -14.94 3.97
CA ASP A 77 12.01 -14.27 3.41
C ASP A 77 10.88 -14.09 4.44
N THR A 78 10.77 -15.02 5.39
CA THR A 78 9.81 -14.94 6.48
C THR A 78 10.15 -13.78 7.42
N LEU A 79 11.41 -13.65 7.80
CA LEU A 79 11.91 -12.56 8.65
C LEU A 79 11.83 -11.22 7.92
N GLU A 80 12.16 -11.17 6.63
CA GLU A 80 12.05 -9.96 5.81
C GLU A 80 10.61 -9.43 5.80
N ASN A 81 9.63 -10.31 5.58
CA ASN A 81 8.23 -9.91 5.63
C ASN A 81 7.77 -9.46 7.01
N LEU A 82 8.23 -10.10 8.08
CA LEU A 82 7.92 -9.69 9.45
C LEU A 82 8.46 -8.29 9.76
N PHE A 83 9.74 -8.04 9.46
CA PHE A 83 10.36 -6.73 9.69
C PHE A 83 9.75 -5.64 8.81
N ALA A 84 9.45 -5.96 7.54
CA ALA A 84 8.74 -5.04 6.66
C ALA A 84 7.35 -4.68 7.22
N GLY A 85 6.60 -5.65 7.74
CA GLY A 85 5.30 -5.39 8.39
C GLY A 85 5.42 -4.49 9.60
N LEU A 86 6.41 -4.73 10.47
CA LEU A 86 6.70 -3.85 11.62
C LEU A 86 7.08 -2.44 11.18
N TYR A 87 7.89 -2.31 10.13
CA TYR A 87 8.28 -1.02 9.56
C TYR A 87 7.07 -0.25 9.04
N LEU A 88 6.23 -0.88 8.21
CA LEU A 88 5.01 -0.26 7.67
C LEU A 88 4.08 0.26 8.78
N LEU A 89 3.95 -0.50 9.87
CA LEU A 89 3.13 -0.10 11.02
C LEU A 89 3.78 1.04 11.83
N SER A 90 5.11 1.02 11.99
CA SER A 90 5.82 2.01 12.82
C SER A 90 5.95 3.38 12.12
N GLU A 91 6.13 3.40 10.81
CA GLU A 91 6.28 4.62 10.03
C GLU A 91 4.96 5.37 9.87
N GLY A 92 3.84 4.64 9.84
CA GLY A 92 2.51 5.22 9.69
C GLY A 92 2.23 5.86 8.33
N ALA A 93 3.08 5.59 7.33
CA ALA A 93 2.90 6.05 5.95
C ALA A 93 1.72 5.35 5.25
N LEU A 94 1.37 4.16 5.71
CA LEU A 94 0.22 3.38 5.27
C LEU A 94 -0.62 2.98 6.48
N ARG A 95 -1.92 3.26 6.44
CA ARG A 95 -2.86 2.99 7.53
C ARG A 95 -4.04 2.16 7.04
N VAL A 96 -4.63 1.40 7.94
CA VAL A 96 -5.89 0.71 7.66
C VAL A 96 -6.96 1.75 7.32
N GLY A 97 -7.62 1.55 6.19
CA GLY A 97 -8.60 2.48 5.63
C GLY A 97 -8.07 3.38 4.52
N ASP A 98 -6.76 3.50 4.33
CA ASP A 98 -6.18 4.29 3.25
C ASP A 98 -6.46 3.65 1.89
N LEU A 99 -6.83 4.47 0.92
CA LEU A 99 -6.83 4.10 -0.49
C LEU A 99 -5.43 4.31 -1.05
N ILE A 100 -4.86 3.26 -1.61
CA ILE A 100 -3.52 3.29 -2.20
C ILE A 100 -3.51 2.75 -3.62
N ARG A 101 -2.53 3.23 -4.40
CA ARG A 101 -2.19 2.69 -5.72
C ARG A 101 -0.72 2.30 -5.74
N LEU A 102 -0.45 1.09 -6.21
CA LEU A 102 0.89 0.57 -6.41
C LEU A 102 1.43 0.96 -7.79
N ASP A 103 2.74 0.95 -7.95
CA ASP A 103 3.44 1.12 -9.24
C ASP A 103 3.01 0.11 -10.31
N SER A 104 2.60 -1.09 -9.89
CA SER A 104 2.00 -2.11 -10.76
C SER A 104 0.58 -1.75 -11.27
N GLY A 105 0.02 -0.59 -10.88
CA GLY A 105 -1.29 -0.10 -11.27
C GLY A 105 -2.46 -0.66 -10.44
N GLN A 106 -2.21 -1.57 -9.53
CA GLN A 106 -3.24 -2.11 -8.63
C GLN A 106 -3.63 -1.07 -7.60
N GLU A 107 -4.95 -0.93 -7.37
CA GLU A 107 -5.52 0.05 -6.47
C GLU A 107 -6.53 -0.58 -5.51
N GLY A 108 -6.57 -0.09 -4.29
CA GLY A 108 -7.57 -0.51 -3.31
C GLY A 108 -7.33 0.03 -1.92
N THR A 109 -8.28 -0.26 -1.03
CA THR A 109 -8.26 0.20 0.37
C THR A 109 -7.58 -0.83 1.26
N ILE A 110 -6.65 -0.40 2.10
CA ILE A 110 -5.98 -1.25 3.09
C ILE A 110 -7.02 -1.73 4.12
N MET A 111 -7.20 -3.04 4.21
CA MET A 111 -8.09 -3.66 5.21
C MET A 111 -7.36 -4.01 6.49
N ASP A 112 -6.12 -4.51 6.34
CA ASP A 112 -5.33 -5.02 7.45
C ASP A 112 -3.85 -5.14 7.04
N ILE A 113 -2.96 -4.85 7.98
CA ILE A 113 -1.52 -5.05 7.85
C ILE A 113 -1.13 -6.16 8.83
N GLY A 114 -1.03 -7.38 8.31
CA GLY A 114 -0.65 -8.56 9.09
C GLY A 114 0.87 -8.66 9.27
N TRP A 115 1.31 -9.67 10.01
CA TRP A 115 2.74 -9.88 10.27
C TRP A 115 3.56 -10.24 9.01
N ARG A 116 2.94 -10.82 7.98
CA ARG A 116 3.60 -11.24 6.74
C ARG A 116 3.03 -10.57 5.50
N THR A 117 1.74 -10.29 5.48
CA THR A 117 1.01 -9.80 4.31
C THR A 117 0.08 -8.67 4.68
N THR A 118 -0.01 -7.67 3.82
CA THR A 118 -1.04 -6.63 3.84
C THR A 118 -2.20 -7.05 2.94
N ARG A 119 -3.43 -6.88 3.44
CA ARG A 119 -4.67 -7.15 2.69
C ARG A 119 -5.27 -5.85 2.21
N ILE A 120 -5.55 -5.79 0.90
CA ILE A 120 -6.13 -4.64 0.23
C ILE A 120 -7.44 -5.07 -0.43
N LYS A 121 -8.49 -4.28 -0.24
CA LYS A 121 -9.79 -4.45 -0.90
C LYS A 121 -9.82 -3.61 -2.17
N THR A 122 -9.95 -4.24 -3.33
CA THR A 122 -10.10 -3.55 -4.60
C THR A 122 -11.52 -3.02 -4.82
N SER A 123 -11.70 -2.11 -5.79
CA SER A 123 -13.03 -1.57 -6.17
C SER A 123 -14.03 -2.65 -6.55
N ASN A 124 -13.56 -3.76 -7.13
CA ASN A 124 -14.39 -4.92 -7.51
C ASN A 124 -14.71 -5.88 -6.35
N ASN A 125 -14.47 -5.43 -5.09
CA ASN A 125 -14.70 -6.22 -3.88
C ASN A 125 -13.83 -7.48 -3.76
N ASN A 126 -12.69 -7.55 -4.45
CA ASN A 126 -11.71 -8.62 -4.30
C ASN A 126 -10.68 -8.29 -3.23
N ALA A 127 -10.15 -9.31 -2.57
CA ALA A 127 -9.02 -9.16 -1.65
C ALA A 127 -7.70 -9.40 -2.39
N LEU A 128 -6.84 -8.40 -2.40
CA LEU A 128 -5.45 -8.49 -2.87
C LEU A 128 -4.54 -8.70 -1.67
N LEU A 129 -3.75 -9.76 -1.69
CA LEU A 129 -2.79 -10.12 -0.63
C LEU A 129 -1.38 -9.79 -1.13
N ILE A 130 -0.70 -8.87 -0.46
CA ILE A 130 0.64 -8.42 -0.85
C ILE A 130 1.61 -8.78 0.28
N PRO A 131 2.71 -9.48 0.00
CA PRO A 131 3.79 -9.66 0.96
C PRO A 131 4.32 -8.31 1.44
N ASN A 132 4.52 -8.15 2.75
CA ASN A 132 4.96 -6.87 3.32
C ASN A 132 6.31 -6.41 2.77
N SER A 133 7.23 -7.35 2.51
CA SER A 133 8.53 -7.04 1.89
C SER A 133 8.38 -6.42 0.49
N LYS A 134 7.44 -6.90 -0.32
CA LYS A 134 7.13 -6.30 -1.62
C LYS A 134 6.49 -4.92 -1.48
N LEU A 135 5.53 -4.79 -0.58
CA LEU A 135 4.83 -3.52 -0.36
C LEU A 135 5.79 -2.42 0.12
N SER A 136 6.70 -2.73 1.05
CA SER A 136 7.70 -1.78 1.57
C SER A 136 8.75 -1.35 0.55
N GLN A 137 8.96 -2.14 -0.51
CA GLN A 137 9.90 -1.84 -1.59
C GLN A 137 9.22 -1.19 -2.81
N SER A 138 7.88 -1.21 -2.87
CA SER A 138 7.11 -0.64 -3.97
C SER A 138 6.95 0.86 -3.83
N MET A 139 6.85 1.55 -4.97
CA MET A 139 6.37 2.93 -5.00
C MET A 139 4.87 2.93 -4.78
N VAL A 140 4.41 3.60 -3.72
CA VAL A 140 3.01 3.64 -3.32
C VAL A 140 2.49 5.07 -3.34
N THR A 141 1.41 5.31 -4.09
CA THR A 141 0.64 6.55 -3.98
C THR A 141 -0.45 6.36 -2.93
N ASN A 142 -0.39 7.11 -1.85
CA ASN A 142 -1.44 7.15 -0.83
C ASN A 142 -2.36 8.36 -1.10
N PHE A 143 -3.65 8.11 -1.40
CA PHE A 143 -4.63 9.15 -1.72
C PHE A 143 -5.23 9.82 -0.48
N ASN A 144 -4.91 9.34 0.70
CA ASN A 144 -5.38 9.90 1.96
C ASN A 144 -4.34 10.81 2.64
N LEU A 145 -3.11 10.86 2.09
CA LEU A 145 -2.02 11.67 2.61
C LEU A 145 -1.55 12.71 1.58
N PRO A 146 -1.05 13.90 2.01
CA PRO A 146 -1.03 14.41 3.39
C PRO A 146 -2.41 14.79 3.92
N GLU A 147 -3.37 15.04 3.04
CA GLU A 147 -4.78 15.36 3.34
C GLU A 147 -5.70 14.50 2.50
N HIS A 148 -6.94 14.28 2.98
CA HIS A 148 -7.96 13.53 2.22
C HIS A 148 -8.47 14.26 0.96
N LYS A 149 -8.09 15.53 0.79
CA LYS A 149 -8.48 16.33 -0.36
C LYS A 149 -7.75 15.89 -1.62
N LEU A 150 -8.49 15.70 -2.70
CA LEU A 150 -7.94 15.34 -3.99
C LEU A 150 -8.28 16.41 -5.04
N GLY A 151 -7.24 16.93 -5.70
CA GLY A 151 -7.41 17.80 -6.87
C GLY A 151 -7.83 16.97 -8.11
N ILE A 152 -8.87 17.40 -8.79
CA ILE A 152 -9.39 16.77 -10.01
C ILE A 152 -9.25 17.75 -11.17
N THR A 153 -8.77 17.25 -12.30
CA THR A 153 -8.76 17.98 -13.57
C THR A 153 -9.68 17.28 -14.55
N VAL A 154 -10.65 18.04 -15.08
CA VAL A 154 -11.54 17.55 -16.14
C VAL A 154 -11.19 18.31 -17.42
N PRO A 155 -10.61 17.64 -18.44
CA PRO A 155 -10.37 18.27 -19.73
C PRO A 155 -11.67 18.42 -20.51
N LEU A 156 -11.81 19.57 -21.20
CA LEU A 156 -12.91 19.88 -22.11
C LEU A 156 -12.35 20.39 -23.44
N LEU A 157 -12.79 19.80 -24.53
CA LEU A 157 -12.49 20.26 -25.86
C LEU A 157 -13.69 21.04 -26.45
N LEU A 158 -13.40 22.18 -27.05
CA LEU A 158 -14.39 23.02 -27.75
C LEU A 158 -13.89 23.43 -29.14
N GLY A 159 -14.78 23.77 -30.02
CA GLY A 159 -14.42 24.21 -31.36
C GLY A 159 -13.77 25.61 -31.38
N VAL A 160 -12.96 25.87 -32.40
CA VAL A 160 -12.10 27.06 -32.54
C VAL A 160 -12.86 28.40 -32.62
N LYS A 161 -14.14 28.41 -32.99
CA LYS A 161 -14.96 29.63 -33.06
C LYS A 161 -15.58 30.04 -31.73
N THR A 162 -14.89 29.77 -30.64
CA THR A 162 -15.37 29.97 -29.27
C THR A 162 -14.74 31.23 -28.67
N ASP A 163 -15.52 32.08 -28.00
CA ASP A 163 -14.98 33.16 -27.17
C ASP A 163 -14.38 32.59 -25.88
N LEU A 164 -13.07 32.70 -25.76
CA LEU A 164 -12.29 32.11 -24.64
C LEU A 164 -12.72 32.66 -23.29
N ASN A 165 -12.95 34.00 -23.21
CA ASN A 165 -13.28 34.66 -21.94
C ASN A 165 -14.72 34.31 -21.51
N GLN A 166 -15.64 34.17 -22.46
CA GLN A 166 -17.00 33.75 -22.16
C GLN A 166 -17.04 32.32 -21.67
N VAL A 167 -16.28 31.42 -22.31
CA VAL A 167 -16.16 30.01 -21.86
C VAL A 167 -15.60 29.91 -20.45
N GLU A 168 -14.47 30.56 -20.17
CA GLU A 168 -13.86 30.52 -18.83
C GLU A 168 -14.86 31.01 -17.77
N LYS A 169 -15.57 32.07 -18.01
CA LYS A 169 -16.60 32.64 -17.10
C LYS A 169 -17.71 31.63 -16.83
N VAL A 170 -18.35 31.12 -17.89
CA VAL A 170 -19.51 30.21 -17.79
C VAL A 170 -19.11 28.89 -17.11
N LEU A 171 -17.97 28.33 -17.50
CA LEU A 171 -17.50 27.09 -16.91
C LEU A 171 -17.10 27.27 -15.44
N LEU A 172 -16.45 28.38 -15.11
CA LEU A 172 -16.09 28.70 -13.72
C LEU A 172 -17.33 28.84 -12.82
N GLU A 173 -18.37 29.58 -13.31
CA GLU A 173 -19.63 29.71 -12.59
C GLU A 173 -20.31 28.35 -12.40
N THR A 174 -20.29 27.49 -13.44
CA THR A 174 -20.86 26.15 -13.39
C THR A 174 -20.16 25.28 -12.33
N VAL A 175 -18.81 25.32 -12.27
CA VAL A 175 -18.04 24.54 -11.28
C VAL A 175 -18.24 25.13 -9.87
N LYS A 176 -18.22 26.46 -9.71
CA LYS A 176 -18.48 27.12 -8.41
C LYS A 176 -19.87 26.76 -7.87
N LYS A 177 -20.90 26.82 -8.66
CA LYS A 177 -22.26 26.41 -8.27
C LYS A 177 -22.29 24.91 -7.86
N SER A 178 -21.47 24.08 -8.51
CA SER A 178 -21.41 22.65 -8.18
C SER A 178 -20.78 22.37 -6.82
N THR A 179 -19.98 23.29 -6.26
CA THR A 179 -19.46 23.12 -4.89
C THR A 179 -20.54 23.19 -3.81
N GLU A 180 -21.68 23.79 -4.11
CA GLU A 180 -22.80 23.93 -3.19
C GLU A 180 -23.76 22.73 -3.27
N ASP A 181 -23.97 22.19 -4.49
CA ASP A 181 -25.02 21.22 -4.77
C ASP A 181 -24.52 19.77 -4.90
N VAL A 182 -23.25 19.56 -5.21
CA VAL A 182 -22.70 18.22 -5.49
C VAL A 182 -21.91 17.70 -4.29
N THR A 183 -22.40 16.62 -3.73
CA THR A 183 -21.74 15.97 -2.57
C THR A 183 -20.30 15.60 -2.90
N GLY A 184 -19.39 16.01 -2.02
CA GLY A 184 -17.97 15.68 -2.09
C GLY A 184 -17.12 16.72 -2.80
N ILE A 185 -17.68 17.67 -3.55
CA ILE A 185 -16.93 18.79 -4.11
C ILE A 185 -16.76 19.85 -3.03
N ILE A 186 -15.57 20.44 -2.93
CA ILE A 186 -15.24 21.48 -1.96
C ILE A 186 -14.87 22.79 -2.62
N SER A 187 -15.20 23.91 -1.93
CA SER A 187 -14.98 25.26 -2.45
C SER A 187 -13.53 25.75 -2.30
N TYR A 188 -12.75 25.09 -1.46
CA TYR A 188 -11.34 25.46 -1.22
C TYR A 188 -10.39 24.26 -1.38
N PRO A 189 -9.33 24.35 -2.23
CA PRO A 189 -8.95 25.48 -3.08
C PRO A 189 -10.06 25.87 -4.09
N GLU A 190 -10.11 27.16 -4.43
CA GLU A 190 -11.12 27.64 -5.41
C GLU A 190 -10.98 26.89 -6.75
N PRO A 191 -12.11 26.51 -7.37
CA PRO A 191 -12.09 25.96 -8.70
C PRO A 191 -11.50 26.94 -9.71
N THR A 192 -10.79 26.42 -10.69
CA THR A 192 -10.21 27.21 -11.78
C THR A 192 -10.53 26.58 -13.13
N VAL A 193 -10.68 27.45 -14.14
CA VAL A 193 -10.77 27.03 -15.53
C VAL A 193 -9.59 27.65 -16.26
N LEU A 194 -8.80 26.84 -16.95
CA LEU A 194 -7.57 27.26 -17.60
C LEU A 194 -7.60 26.85 -19.07
N PHE A 195 -7.44 27.81 -19.96
CA PHE A 195 -7.19 27.54 -21.37
C PHE A 195 -5.78 26.96 -21.54
N GLN A 196 -5.68 25.79 -22.17
CA GLN A 196 -4.40 25.07 -22.35
C GLN A 196 -3.80 25.27 -23.75
N GLY A 197 -4.61 25.75 -24.71
CA GLY A 197 -4.14 26.00 -26.06
C GLY A 197 -4.95 25.27 -27.15
N LEU A 198 -4.49 25.47 -28.37
CA LEU A 198 -5.02 24.81 -29.55
C LEU A 198 -4.39 23.41 -29.69
N GLN A 199 -5.23 22.41 -29.84
CA GLN A 199 -4.78 21.02 -30.08
C GLN A 199 -4.47 20.78 -31.56
N ALA A 200 -3.71 19.72 -31.85
CA ALA A 200 -3.33 19.36 -33.22
C ALA A 200 -4.54 19.04 -34.14
N ASP A 201 -5.69 18.69 -33.56
CA ASP A 201 -6.96 18.44 -34.24
C ASP A 201 -7.76 19.73 -34.54
N GLY A 202 -7.23 20.90 -34.18
CA GLY A 202 -7.89 22.19 -34.36
C GLY A 202 -8.93 22.54 -33.30
N ASN A 203 -8.99 21.80 -32.19
CA ASN A 203 -9.87 22.09 -31.08
C ASN A 203 -9.18 22.86 -29.94
N LEU A 204 -9.92 23.62 -29.15
CA LEU A 204 -9.48 24.38 -27.99
C LEU A 204 -9.57 23.48 -26.75
N LEU A 205 -8.48 23.32 -26.00
CA LEU A 205 -8.45 22.54 -24.75
C LEU A 205 -8.56 23.48 -23.55
N PHE A 206 -9.50 23.17 -22.68
CA PHE A 206 -9.67 23.79 -21.37
C PHE A 206 -9.53 22.72 -20.27
N ASN A 207 -8.84 23.06 -19.19
CA ASN A 207 -8.79 22.25 -18.00
C ASN A 207 -9.63 22.88 -16.88
N LEU A 208 -10.60 22.14 -16.39
CA LEU A 208 -11.41 22.52 -15.23
C LEU A 208 -10.81 21.81 -14.02
N ASN A 209 -10.31 22.59 -13.08
CA ASN A 209 -9.71 22.08 -11.86
C ASN A 209 -10.63 22.39 -10.67
N PHE A 210 -10.90 21.39 -9.88
CA PHE A 210 -11.64 21.49 -8.63
C PHE A 210 -11.15 20.45 -7.63
N SER A 211 -11.55 20.57 -6.37
CA SER A 211 -11.13 19.64 -5.33
C SER A 211 -12.31 18.88 -4.75
N ILE A 212 -12.05 17.66 -4.31
CA ILE A 212 -13.01 16.82 -3.59
C ILE A 212 -12.47 16.49 -2.20
N ASN A 213 -13.39 16.25 -1.26
CA ASN A 213 -13.06 15.99 0.15
C ASN A 213 -12.59 14.55 0.40
N ASP A 214 -12.93 13.61 -0.46
CA ASP A 214 -12.58 12.19 -0.33
C ASP A 214 -12.55 11.56 -1.73
N VAL A 215 -11.53 10.77 -1.98
CA VAL A 215 -11.36 10.02 -3.23
C VAL A 215 -12.56 9.12 -3.56
N LYS A 216 -13.29 8.61 -2.56
CA LYS A 216 -14.51 7.81 -2.73
C LYS A 216 -15.60 8.55 -3.51
N ASN A 217 -15.61 9.89 -3.42
CA ASN A 217 -16.55 10.74 -4.12
C ASN A 217 -16.13 11.07 -5.56
N GLN A 218 -14.90 10.69 -5.98
CA GLN A 218 -14.30 11.07 -7.25
C GLN A 218 -15.20 10.73 -8.45
N THR A 219 -15.61 9.47 -8.56
CA THR A 219 -16.39 8.99 -9.71
C THR A 219 -17.73 9.73 -9.82
N HIS A 220 -18.42 9.91 -8.70
CA HIS A 220 -19.70 10.63 -8.67
C HIS A 220 -19.52 12.11 -9.00
N ALA A 221 -18.58 12.79 -8.33
CA ALA A 221 -18.30 14.21 -8.52
C ALA A 221 -17.91 14.51 -9.98
N VAL A 222 -16.99 13.73 -10.57
CA VAL A 222 -16.56 13.88 -11.97
C VAL A 222 -17.74 13.66 -12.93
N SER A 223 -18.59 12.68 -12.69
CA SER A 223 -19.76 12.42 -13.50
C SER A 223 -20.75 13.59 -13.47
N GLU A 224 -21.06 14.12 -12.29
CA GLU A 224 -21.99 15.25 -12.14
C GLU A 224 -21.42 16.54 -12.75
N ILE A 225 -20.13 16.83 -12.55
CA ILE A 225 -19.47 17.99 -13.19
C ILE A 225 -19.54 17.87 -14.70
N ARG A 226 -19.23 16.70 -15.29
CA ARG A 226 -19.30 16.51 -16.75
C ARG A 226 -20.71 16.75 -17.30
N LYS A 227 -21.74 16.29 -16.61
CA LYS A 227 -23.14 16.54 -17.01
C LYS A 227 -23.48 18.04 -16.98
N ARG A 228 -23.05 18.74 -15.92
CA ARG A 228 -23.31 20.20 -15.79
C ARG A 228 -22.53 21.00 -16.83
N ILE A 229 -21.28 20.68 -17.07
CA ILE A 229 -20.47 21.26 -18.14
C ILE A 229 -21.12 21.05 -19.48
N PHE A 230 -21.58 19.85 -19.80
CA PHE A 230 -22.23 19.55 -21.07
C PHE A 230 -23.49 20.37 -21.26
N ARG A 231 -24.33 20.53 -20.22
CA ARG A 231 -25.50 21.40 -20.28
C ARG A 231 -25.11 22.87 -20.52
N ALA A 232 -24.12 23.38 -19.76
CA ALA A 232 -23.67 24.77 -19.93
C ALA A 232 -23.12 25.04 -21.33
N VAL A 233 -22.40 24.06 -21.93
CA VAL A 233 -21.92 24.14 -23.33
C VAL A 233 -23.08 24.24 -24.30
N LEU A 234 -24.13 23.43 -24.14
CA LEU A 234 -25.29 23.44 -25.01
C LEU A 234 -26.14 24.73 -24.84
N GLU A 235 -26.41 25.15 -23.60
CA GLU A 235 -27.21 26.35 -23.29
C GLU A 235 -26.58 27.63 -23.81
N ASN A 236 -25.23 27.72 -23.77
CA ASN A 236 -24.50 28.87 -24.30
C ASN A 236 -24.11 28.72 -25.78
N GLN A 237 -24.55 27.66 -26.43
CA GLN A 237 -24.28 27.37 -27.85
C GLN A 237 -22.79 27.39 -28.22
N PHE A 238 -21.94 26.95 -27.28
CA PHE A 238 -20.50 26.82 -27.57
C PHE A 238 -20.26 25.75 -28.64
N PRO A 239 -19.41 26.03 -29.64
CA PRO A 239 -19.10 25.08 -30.70
C PRO A 239 -18.51 23.79 -30.14
N LEU A 240 -19.14 22.67 -30.49
CA LEU A 240 -18.61 21.35 -30.12
C LEU A 240 -17.32 21.05 -30.90
N PRO A 241 -16.46 20.20 -30.38
CA PRO A 241 -15.20 19.84 -31.05
C PRO A 241 -15.50 19.21 -32.41
N GLN A 242 -14.74 19.64 -33.43
CA GLN A 242 -14.83 19.03 -34.75
C GLN A 242 -13.95 17.78 -34.76
N THR A 243 -14.55 16.64 -35.05
CA THR A 243 -13.78 15.45 -35.39
C THR A 243 -13.30 15.60 -36.83
N ASN A 244 -12.06 16.05 -37.03
CA ASN A 244 -11.44 15.86 -38.34
C ASN A 244 -11.23 14.34 -38.49
N PRO A 245 -11.87 13.68 -39.48
CA PRO A 245 -11.53 12.31 -39.79
C PRO A 245 -10.06 12.30 -40.23
N ILE A 246 -9.20 11.66 -39.43
CA ILE A 246 -7.79 11.44 -39.79
C ILE A 246 -7.79 10.71 -41.12
N GLY A 247 -7.38 11.40 -42.19
CA GLY A 247 -6.96 10.76 -43.43
C GLY A 247 -7.98 10.76 -44.57
N THR A 248 -8.23 11.92 -45.18
CA THR A 248 -8.38 11.99 -46.64
C THR A 248 -7.36 13.00 -47.12
N ARG A 249 -6.10 12.51 -47.30
CA ARG A 249 -5.19 13.17 -48.23
C ARG A 249 -5.71 12.86 -49.64
N THR A 250 -6.28 13.88 -50.28
CA THR A 250 -6.38 13.94 -51.72
C THR A 250 -4.99 14.26 -52.30
#